data_e8400e099b140a3ed41da3a2e72ad9de
#
_entry.id   e8400e099b140a3ed41da3a2e72ad9de
#
_cell.length_a   1.000
_cell.length_b   1.000
_cell.length_c   1.000
_cell.angle_alpha   90.00
_cell.angle_beta   90.00
_cell.angle_gamma   90.00
#
_symmetry.space_group_name_H-M   'P 1'
#
loop_
_entity.id
_entity.type
_entity.pdbx_description
1 polymer ?
#
loop_
_entity_poly.entity_id
_entity_poly.type
_entity_poly.pdbx_seq_one_letter_code
_entity_poly.pdbx_strand_id
1 'polypeptide(L)'
;MEKKDLENRYINDLKRIDYSSNQSVFRIANWGTVLIAIFFLLLTGVCVDYFISDSIDNKIILVIAAVIGGYMALNIGANDVANNMGPAVGGKVLTITTAVIIAAICEAAGALLAGGDVVKTVSKGIIMVDSSVSLDSFRYLMLSALLSAALWINLATMLNAPVSTTHSIVGGVLGGGLAAAGMNIVNWFTMGKIAASWVISPVLGGIIAALFLLFIKIKILNKDNKISAAKKWIPVLIALMAAAITAYMTIKGLKKIYKASLFEILSYTISIAVLSYLIAKPFVNKKITKLKNEKKDIYTLFNFPLIIGVCLLCFAHGANDVANAVGPLAAIVSTFNDTNEIASKVSIPFWVMFIGAVGISFGLLLFGPKLIKTVGQKITRLNAPRAYCVAISSAITVLIATTLGLPVSSTHIAIGSIFGIGFLREFLENPNKQKIKPGHKLNDTAEEAFAELDRRIKRKLVRRRFLYSIAAAWIITVPASALMSATIYFIISKLTSMA
;
A
#
# COMPACT_ATOMS: atom_id res chain seq x y z
N MET A 1 13.29 17.72 41.24
CA MET A 1 13.18 18.75 40.21
C MET A 1 13.30 18.22 38.79
N GLU A 2 14.18 17.31 38.46
CA GLU A 2 14.39 16.80 37.09
C GLU A 2 13.22 16.07 36.40
N LYS A 3 12.40 15.33 37.13
CA LYS A 3 11.33 14.53 36.54
C LYS A 3 10.15 15.37 36.03
N LYS A 4 9.86 16.47 36.74
CA LYS A 4 8.78 17.42 36.39
C LYS A 4 9.20 18.33 35.23
N ASP A 5 10.48 18.65 35.10
CA ASP A 5 11.04 19.43 34.00
C ASP A 5 11.11 18.65 32.70
N LEU A 6 11.42 17.34 32.75
CA LEU A 6 11.37 16.43 31.60
C LEU A 6 9.94 16.21 31.09
N GLU A 7 8.98 16.11 32.00
CA GLU A 7 7.55 15.96 31.65
C GLU A 7 7.00 17.24 31.04
N ASN A 8 7.37 18.41 31.56
CA ASN A 8 7.00 19.72 31.00
C ASN A 8 7.65 19.99 29.64
N ARG A 9 8.91 19.61 29.43
CA ARG A 9 9.56 19.69 28.10
C ARG A 9 8.86 18.77 27.11
N TYR A 10 8.50 17.54 27.50
CA TYR A 10 7.80 16.62 26.64
C TYR A 10 6.38 17.11 26.27
N ILE A 11 5.65 17.71 27.21
CA ILE A 11 4.34 18.34 26.98
C ILE A 11 4.45 19.56 26.08
N ASN A 12 5.49 20.38 26.25
CA ASN A 12 5.73 21.55 25.41
C ASN A 12 6.17 21.16 23.99
N ASP A 13 6.95 20.11 23.84
CA ASP A 13 7.31 19.57 22.53
C ASP A 13 6.09 18.96 21.81
N LEU A 14 5.20 18.28 22.54
CA LEU A 14 3.92 17.81 21.98
C LEU A 14 3.00 18.96 21.58
N LYS A 15 2.92 20.04 22.38
CA LYS A 15 2.12 21.23 22.06
C LYS A 15 2.71 21.99 20.86
N ARG A 16 4.03 22.12 20.74
CA ARG A 16 4.69 22.68 19.55
C ARG A 16 4.43 21.85 18.29
N ILE A 17 4.42 20.53 18.40
CA ILE A 17 4.12 19.61 17.29
C ILE A 17 2.65 19.75 16.89
N ASP A 18 1.72 19.85 17.86
CA ASP A 18 0.29 20.06 17.59
C ASP A 18 0.03 21.46 16.99
N TYR A 19 0.66 22.47 17.48
CA TYR A 19 0.53 23.84 16.96
C TYR A 19 1.10 23.97 15.54
N SER A 20 2.26 23.38 15.26
CA SER A 20 2.83 23.34 13.90
C SER A 20 2.02 22.43 12.95
N SER A 21 1.38 21.38 13.47
CA SER A 21 0.47 20.50 12.72
C SER A 21 -0.83 21.22 12.34
N ASN A 22 -1.42 21.98 13.26
CA ASN A 22 -2.68 22.72 13.00
C ASN A 22 -2.48 23.93 12.07
N GLN A 23 -1.33 24.60 12.10
CA GLN A 23 -1.02 25.64 11.11
C GLN A 23 -0.72 25.07 9.71
N SER A 24 -0.27 23.81 9.61
CA SER A 24 0.04 23.18 8.33
C SER A 24 -1.17 22.61 7.59
N VAL A 25 -2.34 22.47 8.25
CA VAL A 25 -3.56 21.94 7.63
C VAL A 25 -4.13 22.88 6.56
N PHE A 26 -3.86 24.20 6.66
CA PHE A 26 -4.30 25.21 5.68
C PHE A 26 -3.17 25.88 4.89
N ARG A 27 -1.92 25.47 5.05
CA ARG A 27 -0.88 25.93 4.14
C ARG A 27 -1.05 25.18 2.83
N ILE A 28 -1.65 25.89 1.88
CA ILE A 28 -1.74 25.60 0.44
C ILE A 28 -0.48 24.85 0.01
N ALA A 29 -0.66 23.70 -0.64
CA ALA A 29 0.41 22.98 -1.32
C ALA A 29 1.30 24.02 -2.03
N ASN A 30 2.62 23.91 -1.88
CA ASN A 30 3.52 24.83 -2.58
C ASN A 30 3.03 24.92 -4.02
N TRP A 31 2.65 26.10 -4.50
CA TRP A 31 2.11 26.30 -5.85
C TRP A 31 2.95 25.59 -6.90
N GLY A 32 4.27 25.47 -6.68
CA GLY A 32 5.17 24.70 -7.53
C GLY A 32 4.81 23.21 -7.66
N THR A 33 4.42 22.52 -6.58
CA THR A 33 4.03 21.11 -6.68
C THR A 33 2.73 20.93 -7.43
N VAL A 34 1.78 21.85 -7.27
CA VAL A 34 0.51 21.84 -8.01
C VAL A 34 0.76 22.12 -9.49
N LEU A 35 1.61 23.11 -9.82
CA LEU A 35 1.95 23.42 -11.21
C LEU A 35 2.64 22.25 -11.90
N ILE A 36 3.55 21.52 -11.23
CA ILE A 36 4.19 20.32 -11.78
C ILE A 36 3.16 19.24 -12.02
N ALA A 37 2.20 19.03 -11.10
CA ALA A 37 1.12 18.04 -11.27
C ALA A 37 0.22 18.41 -12.46
N ILE A 38 -0.17 19.68 -12.60
CA ILE A 38 -0.95 20.18 -13.75
C ILE A 38 -0.15 20.00 -15.05
N PHE A 39 1.14 20.35 -15.06
CA PHE A 39 1.99 20.15 -16.21
C PHE A 39 2.06 18.68 -16.64
N PHE A 40 2.20 17.75 -15.69
CA PHE A 40 2.15 16.31 -15.97
C PHE A 40 0.83 15.91 -16.63
N LEU A 41 -0.30 16.40 -16.14
CA LEU A 41 -1.62 16.08 -16.72
C LEU A 41 -1.80 16.66 -18.13
N LEU A 42 -1.38 17.91 -18.33
CA LEU A 42 -1.39 18.54 -19.67
C LEU A 42 -0.48 17.78 -20.64
N LEU A 43 0.73 17.45 -20.21
CA LEU A 43 1.67 16.66 -21.01
C LEU A 43 1.09 15.28 -21.37
N THR A 44 0.42 14.62 -20.41
CA THR A 44 -0.27 13.36 -20.68
C THR A 44 -1.33 13.51 -21.76
N GLY A 45 -2.17 14.56 -21.68
CA GLY A 45 -3.18 14.85 -22.69
C GLY A 45 -2.58 15.12 -24.06
N VAL A 46 -1.57 15.98 -24.14
CA VAL A 46 -0.87 16.33 -25.40
C VAL A 46 -0.17 15.10 -26.00
N CYS A 47 0.51 14.29 -25.19
CA CYS A 47 1.17 13.09 -25.69
C CYS A 47 0.15 12.09 -26.27
N VAL A 48 -0.97 11.86 -25.56
CA VAL A 48 -2.01 10.93 -26.04
C VAL A 48 -2.65 11.48 -27.32
N ASP A 49 -2.93 12.78 -27.40
CA ASP A 49 -3.45 13.40 -28.59
C ASP A 49 -2.49 13.30 -29.79
N TYR A 50 -1.21 13.53 -29.58
CA TYR A 50 -0.21 13.50 -30.62
C TYR A 50 0.11 12.07 -31.13
N PHE A 51 0.21 11.08 -30.21
CA PHE A 51 0.60 9.71 -30.59
C PHE A 51 -0.55 8.83 -31.05
N ILE A 52 -1.80 9.23 -30.84
CA ILE A 52 -2.96 8.47 -31.27
C ILE A 52 -3.48 9.03 -32.59
N SER A 53 -3.77 8.14 -33.53
CA SER A 53 -4.23 8.50 -34.87
C SER A 53 -5.53 9.35 -34.84
N ASP A 54 -5.59 10.34 -35.68
CA ASP A 54 -6.78 11.20 -35.86
C ASP A 54 -7.96 10.47 -36.54
N SER A 55 -7.74 9.27 -37.09
CA SER A 55 -8.79 8.42 -37.66
C SER A 55 -9.69 7.76 -36.60
N ILE A 56 -9.40 7.93 -35.32
CA ILE A 56 -10.19 7.35 -34.22
C ILE A 56 -11.39 8.25 -33.92
N ASP A 57 -12.58 7.75 -34.12
CA ASP A 57 -13.83 8.45 -33.75
C ASP A 57 -13.83 8.73 -32.23
N ASN A 58 -14.24 9.96 -31.85
CA ASN A 58 -14.30 10.38 -30.46
C ASN A 58 -12.96 10.32 -29.70
N LYS A 59 -11.82 10.59 -30.37
CA LYS A 59 -10.48 10.68 -29.79
C LYS A 59 -10.45 11.50 -28.49
N ILE A 60 -11.27 12.53 -28.39
CA ILE A 60 -11.35 13.41 -27.21
C ILE A 60 -11.68 12.64 -25.91
N ILE A 61 -12.53 11.61 -25.98
CA ILE A 61 -12.89 10.78 -24.82
C ILE A 61 -11.64 10.04 -24.31
N LEU A 62 -10.80 9.57 -25.23
CA LEU A 62 -9.57 8.86 -24.91
C LEU A 62 -8.54 9.79 -24.25
N VAL A 63 -8.39 11.01 -24.75
CA VAL A 63 -7.50 12.04 -24.16
C VAL A 63 -8.00 12.41 -22.76
N ILE A 64 -9.29 12.66 -22.57
CA ILE A 64 -9.88 12.95 -21.27
C ILE A 64 -9.68 11.78 -20.31
N ALA A 65 -9.92 10.55 -20.74
CA ALA A 65 -9.71 9.36 -19.94
C ALA A 65 -8.26 9.19 -19.50
N ALA A 66 -7.30 9.47 -20.38
CA ALA A 66 -5.88 9.42 -20.06
C ALA A 66 -5.46 10.48 -19.02
N VAL A 67 -5.97 11.71 -19.16
CA VAL A 67 -5.73 12.79 -18.19
C VAL A 67 -6.33 12.43 -16.82
N ILE A 68 -7.56 11.93 -16.77
CA ILE A 68 -8.19 11.52 -15.52
C ILE A 68 -7.49 10.29 -14.92
N GLY A 69 -7.02 9.34 -15.76
CA GLY A 69 -6.20 8.21 -15.35
C GLY A 69 -4.87 8.65 -14.72
N GLY A 70 -4.21 9.63 -15.33
CA GLY A 70 -3.03 10.28 -14.78
C GLY A 70 -3.31 10.97 -13.45
N TYR A 71 -4.44 11.68 -13.34
CA TYR A 71 -4.90 12.31 -12.10
C TYR A 71 -5.19 11.29 -11.00
N MET A 72 -5.84 10.17 -11.34
CA MET A 72 -6.06 9.07 -10.39
C MET A 72 -4.73 8.48 -9.93
N ALA A 73 -3.77 8.25 -10.83
CA ALA A 73 -2.45 7.73 -10.52
C ALA A 73 -1.66 8.68 -9.57
N LEU A 74 -1.73 9.99 -9.81
CA LEU A 74 -1.16 11.00 -8.88
C LEU A 74 -1.76 10.88 -7.47
N ASN A 75 -3.08 10.70 -7.36
CA ASN A 75 -3.77 10.57 -6.07
C ASN A 75 -3.40 9.26 -5.35
N ILE A 76 -3.24 8.13 -6.08
CA ILE A 76 -2.76 6.86 -5.51
C ILE A 76 -1.37 7.06 -4.88
N GLY A 77 -0.41 7.59 -5.64
CA GLY A 77 0.94 7.83 -5.14
C GLY A 77 0.98 8.77 -3.95
N ALA A 78 0.16 9.84 -3.97
CA ALA A 78 0.05 10.80 -2.89
C ALA A 78 -0.49 10.17 -1.59
N ASN A 79 -1.51 9.30 -1.68
CA ASN A 79 -2.21 8.72 -0.53
C ASN A 79 -1.45 7.55 0.10
N ASP A 80 -0.96 6.60 -0.71
CA ASP A 80 -0.55 5.29 -0.23
C ASP A 80 0.92 5.17 0.15
N VAL A 81 1.79 6.10 -0.28
CA VAL A 81 3.22 6.08 0.05
C VAL A 81 3.50 6.06 1.56
N ALA A 82 2.62 6.65 2.36
CA ALA A 82 2.78 6.68 3.82
C ALA A 82 2.64 5.28 4.44
N ASN A 83 1.86 4.40 3.84
CA ASN A 83 1.67 3.01 4.27
C ASN A 83 2.90 2.17 3.94
N ASN A 84 3.51 2.42 2.79
CA ASN A 84 4.65 1.66 2.27
C ASN A 84 5.95 2.08 2.97
N MET A 85 6.22 3.38 3.08
CA MET A 85 7.47 3.92 3.62
C MET A 85 7.39 4.35 5.08
N GLY A 86 6.17 4.51 5.65
CA GLY A 86 5.97 4.87 7.04
C GLY A 86 6.74 4.01 8.04
N PRO A 87 6.79 2.67 7.90
CA PRO A 87 7.58 1.80 8.76
C PRO A 87 9.08 2.13 8.79
N ALA A 88 9.70 2.41 7.64
CA ALA A 88 11.14 2.69 7.54
C ALA A 88 11.49 4.10 8.03
N VAL A 89 10.67 5.09 7.70
CA VAL A 89 10.85 6.48 8.15
C VAL A 89 10.51 6.62 9.63
N GLY A 90 9.41 6.02 10.09
CA GLY A 90 9.03 5.99 11.51
C GLY A 90 10.01 5.22 12.38
N GLY A 91 10.64 4.18 11.82
CA GLY A 91 11.76 3.43 12.43
C GLY A 91 13.10 4.17 12.42
N LYS A 92 13.18 5.37 11.84
CA LYS A 92 14.38 6.20 11.67
C LYS A 92 15.50 5.51 10.88
N VAL A 93 15.14 4.65 9.93
CA VAL A 93 16.09 3.91 9.08
C VAL A 93 16.33 4.66 7.77
N LEU A 94 15.31 5.34 7.24
CA LEU A 94 15.39 6.16 6.03
C LEU A 94 14.97 7.60 6.33
N THR A 95 15.59 8.55 5.62
CA THR A 95 15.08 9.92 5.52
C THR A 95 13.83 9.96 4.63
N ILE A 96 13.00 10.98 4.77
CA ILE A 96 11.80 11.12 3.93
C ILE A 96 12.19 11.20 2.45
N THR A 97 13.21 12.00 2.12
CA THR A 97 13.68 12.17 0.74
C THR A 97 14.14 10.86 0.12
N THR A 98 14.99 10.11 0.84
CA THR A 98 15.47 8.80 0.36
C THR A 98 14.31 7.82 0.22
N ALA A 99 13.37 7.84 1.15
CA ALA A 99 12.20 6.95 1.14
C ALA A 99 11.32 7.20 -0.11
N VAL A 100 10.99 8.46 -0.44
CA VAL A 100 10.14 8.75 -1.60
C VAL A 100 10.84 8.44 -2.93
N ILE A 101 12.16 8.65 -3.05
CA ILE A 101 12.91 8.29 -4.26
C ILE A 101 12.90 6.76 -4.46
N ILE A 102 13.20 6.00 -3.42
CA ILE A 102 13.15 4.52 -3.46
C ILE A 102 11.74 4.05 -3.82
N ALA A 103 10.72 4.63 -3.18
CA ALA A 103 9.34 4.27 -3.45
C ALA A 103 8.97 4.54 -4.91
N ALA A 104 9.32 5.70 -5.47
CA ALA A 104 9.04 6.06 -6.86
C ALA A 104 9.58 5.03 -7.85
N ILE A 105 10.83 4.61 -7.66
CA ILE A 105 11.48 3.63 -8.53
C ILE A 105 10.84 2.25 -8.37
N CYS A 106 10.63 1.80 -7.12
CA CYS A 106 10.10 0.46 -6.86
C CYS A 106 8.61 0.34 -7.29
N GLU A 107 7.79 1.37 -7.06
CA GLU A 107 6.38 1.36 -7.46
C GLU A 107 6.23 1.42 -8.97
N ALA A 108 7.02 2.25 -9.67
CA ALA A 108 7.03 2.26 -11.13
C ALA A 108 7.44 0.90 -11.72
N ALA A 109 8.48 0.28 -11.15
CA ALA A 109 8.91 -1.04 -11.57
C ALA A 109 7.82 -2.10 -11.36
N GLY A 110 7.16 -2.10 -10.19
CA GLY A 110 6.03 -2.99 -9.89
C GLY A 110 4.87 -2.81 -10.86
N ALA A 111 4.48 -1.57 -11.09
CA ALA A 111 3.41 -1.21 -12.02
C ALA A 111 3.68 -1.74 -13.44
N LEU A 112 4.85 -1.45 -14.00
CA LEU A 112 5.19 -1.80 -15.37
C LEU A 112 5.39 -3.31 -15.58
N LEU A 113 6.03 -3.97 -14.61
CA LEU A 113 6.42 -5.38 -14.75
C LEU A 113 5.33 -6.36 -14.35
N ALA A 114 4.50 -6.02 -13.36
CA ALA A 114 3.65 -7.00 -12.72
C ALA A 114 2.16 -6.59 -12.54
N GLY A 115 1.74 -5.39 -12.99
CA GLY A 115 0.39 -4.87 -12.78
C GLY A 115 -0.72 -5.48 -13.64
N GLY A 116 -0.37 -6.15 -14.73
CA GLY A 116 -1.33 -6.50 -15.79
C GLY A 116 -2.48 -7.44 -15.38
N ASP A 117 -2.29 -8.35 -14.41
CA ASP A 117 -3.34 -9.31 -14.03
C ASP A 117 -4.47 -8.63 -13.22
N VAL A 118 -4.12 -7.68 -12.34
CA VAL A 118 -5.11 -6.91 -11.57
C VAL A 118 -5.84 -5.91 -12.46
N VAL A 119 -5.11 -5.28 -13.42
CA VAL A 119 -5.71 -4.39 -14.42
C VAL A 119 -6.84 -5.10 -15.19
N LYS A 120 -6.64 -6.37 -15.58
CA LYS A 120 -7.69 -7.16 -16.25
C LYS A 120 -8.93 -7.34 -15.39
N THR A 121 -8.77 -7.56 -14.07
CA THR A 121 -9.90 -7.71 -13.16
C THR A 121 -10.69 -6.41 -13.03
N VAL A 122 -10.01 -5.28 -12.86
CA VAL A 122 -10.67 -3.97 -12.73
C VAL A 122 -11.31 -3.52 -14.04
N SER A 123 -10.67 -3.80 -15.19
CA SER A 123 -11.15 -3.36 -16.50
C SER A 123 -12.38 -4.13 -17.00
N LYS A 124 -12.48 -5.43 -16.71
CA LYS A 124 -13.54 -6.31 -17.25
C LYS A 124 -14.08 -7.36 -16.28
N GLY A 125 -13.42 -7.56 -15.15
CA GLY A 125 -13.85 -8.61 -14.21
C GLY A 125 -15.10 -8.21 -13.41
N ILE A 126 -15.30 -6.93 -13.15
CA ILE A 126 -16.37 -6.39 -12.30
C ILE A 126 -17.68 -6.24 -13.09
N ILE A 127 -17.59 -5.79 -14.35
CA ILE A 127 -18.71 -5.53 -15.23
C ILE A 127 -18.74 -6.59 -16.34
N MET A 128 -19.88 -7.24 -16.49
CA MET A 128 -20.18 -8.14 -17.61
C MET A 128 -20.79 -7.31 -18.73
N VAL A 129 -20.03 -7.13 -19.80
CA VAL A 129 -20.53 -6.39 -20.96
C VAL A 129 -21.23 -7.36 -21.89
N ASP A 130 -22.51 -7.17 -22.05
CA ASP A 130 -23.33 -7.84 -23.04
C ASP A 130 -23.81 -6.85 -24.12
N SER A 131 -24.59 -7.32 -25.09
CA SER A 131 -25.11 -6.52 -26.16
C SER A 131 -26.12 -5.43 -25.73
N SER A 132 -26.50 -5.39 -24.45
CA SER A 132 -27.43 -4.39 -23.90
C SER A 132 -26.78 -3.03 -23.62
N VAL A 133 -25.45 -2.98 -23.56
CA VAL A 133 -24.67 -1.77 -23.23
C VAL A 133 -23.99 -1.24 -24.49
N SER A 134 -24.33 -0.03 -24.91
CA SER A 134 -23.63 0.62 -26.00
C SER A 134 -22.17 0.92 -25.66
N LEU A 135 -21.30 1.00 -26.66
CA LEU A 135 -19.90 1.35 -26.50
C LEU A 135 -19.69 2.66 -25.74
N ASP A 136 -20.49 3.66 -26.08
CA ASP A 136 -20.40 4.98 -25.43
C ASP A 136 -20.89 4.94 -24.00
N SER A 137 -21.96 4.21 -23.70
CA SER A 137 -22.40 3.99 -22.33
C SER A 137 -21.32 3.30 -21.49
N PHE A 138 -20.61 2.32 -22.06
CA PHE A 138 -19.48 1.67 -21.41
C PHE A 138 -18.30 2.62 -21.19
N ARG A 139 -17.96 3.46 -22.16
CA ARG A 139 -16.93 4.50 -22.03
C ARG A 139 -17.26 5.49 -20.92
N TYR A 140 -18.52 5.96 -20.87
CA TYR A 140 -18.98 6.92 -19.87
C TYR A 140 -19.00 6.32 -18.45
N LEU A 141 -19.42 5.07 -18.28
CA LEU A 141 -19.37 4.43 -16.96
C LEU A 141 -17.94 4.27 -16.45
N MET A 142 -16.98 3.88 -17.30
CA MET A 142 -15.59 3.74 -16.92
C MET A 142 -14.92 5.10 -16.62
N LEU A 143 -15.27 6.13 -17.40
CA LEU A 143 -14.83 7.51 -17.16
C LEU A 143 -15.37 8.05 -15.84
N SER A 144 -16.66 7.81 -15.57
CA SER A 144 -17.32 8.20 -14.30
C SER A 144 -16.69 7.50 -13.10
N ALA A 145 -16.40 6.21 -13.23
CA ALA A 145 -15.73 5.44 -12.20
C ALA A 145 -14.34 6.01 -11.86
N LEU A 146 -13.56 6.32 -12.90
CA LEU A 146 -12.22 6.86 -12.75
C LEU A 146 -12.22 8.24 -12.10
N LEU A 147 -13.11 9.12 -12.57
CA LEU A 147 -13.24 10.48 -12.05
C LEU A 147 -13.75 10.49 -10.60
N SER A 148 -14.79 9.71 -10.29
CA SER A 148 -15.35 9.62 -8.94
C SER A 148 -14.32 9.11 -7.94
N ALA A 149 -13.56 8.07 -8.28
CA ALA A 149 -12.51 7.55 -7.42
C ALA A 149 -11.39 8.56 -7.20
N ALA A 150 -10.95 9.25 -8.26
CA ALA A 150 -9.91 10.27 -8.17
C ALA A 150 -10.34 11.44 -7.27
N LEU A 151 -11.57 11.94 -7.43
CA LEU A 151 -12.13 13.01 -6.60
C LEU A 151 -12.29 12.58 -5.14
N TRP A 152 -12.78 11.36 -4.89
CA TRP A 152 -12.93 10.83 -3.54
C TRP A 152 -11.58 10.71 -2.81
N ILE A 153 -10.56 10.17 -3.47
CA ILE A 153 -9.22 10.02 -2.88
C ILE A 153 -8.58 11.38 -2.66
N ASN A 154 -8.76 12.33 -3.60
CA ASN A 154 -8.27 13.68 -3.44
C ASN A 154 -8.89 14.36 -2.21
N LEU A 155 -10.21 14.29 -2.05
CA LEU A 155 -10.92 14.80 -0.88
C LEU A 155 -10.40 14.14 0.41
N ALA A 156 -10.28 12.83 0.44
CA ALA A 156 -9.77 12.09 1.58
C ALA A 156 -8.33 12.50 1.94
N THR A 157 -7.47 12.68 0.94
CA THR A 157 -6.08 13.12 1.12
C THR A 157 -6.03 14.54 1.67
N MET A 158 -6.88 15.45 1.19
CA MET A 158 -7.01 16.80 1.75
C MET A 158 -7.42 16.80 3.21
N LEU A 159 -8.32 15.89 3.60
CA LEU A 159 -8.78 15.70 4.98
C LEU A 159 -7.79 14.89 5.84
N ASN A 160 -6.66 14.46 5.31
CA ASN A 160 -5.69 13.56 5.94
C ASN A 160 -6.34 12.25 6.44
N ALA A 161 -7.37 11.76 5.74
CA ALA A 161 -8.04 10.52 6.00
C ALA A 161 -7.43 9.39 5.14
N PRO A 162 -6.86 8.34 5.73
CA PRO A 162 -6.37 7.19 4.98
C PRO A 162 -7.57 6.38 4.48
N VAL A 163 -7.79 6.41 3.18
CA VAL A 163 -8.83 5.60 2.50
C VAL A 163 -8.18 4.60 1.55
N SER A 164 -8.93 3.62 1.13
CA SER A 164 -8.49 2.64 0.15
C SER A 164 -8.76 3.13 -1.27
N THR A 165 -7.72 3.28 -2.05
CA THR A 165 -7.78 3.59 -3.48
C THR A 165 -8.53 2.49 -4.25
N THR A 166 -8.30 1.23 -3.88
CA THR A 166 -8.98 0.06 -4.46
C THR A 166 -10.49 0.05 -4.18
N HIS A 167 -10.91 0.36 -2.94
CA HIS A 167 -12.34 0.47 -2.62
C HIS A 167 -13.01 1.59 -3.41
N SER A 168 -12.29 2.70 -3.60
CA SER A 168 -12.80 3.85 -4.35
C SER A 168 -13.07 3.51 -5.80
N ILE A 169 -12.13 2.84 -6.48
CA ILE A 169 -12.30 2.51 -7.91
C ILE A 169 -13.30 1.38 -8.11
N VAL A 170 -13.30 0.35 -7.26
CA VAL A 170 -14.27 -0.75 -7.33
C VAL A 170 -15.69 -0.22 -7.07
N GLY A 171 -15.85 0.67 -6.07
CA GLY A 171 -17.10 1.37 -5.82
C GLY A 171 -17.54 2.22 -7.03
N GLY A 172 -16.59 2.95 -7.62
CA GLY A 172 -16.85 3.75 -8.83
C GLY A 172 -17.33 2.92 -10.02
N VAL A 173 -16.64 1.79 -10.31
CA VAL A 173 -17.03 0.87 -11.41
C VAL A 173 -18.41 0.24 -11.13
N LEU A 174 -18.66 -0.16 -9.88
CA LEU A 174 -19.95 -0.69 -9.46
C LEU A 174 -21.06 0.35 -9.66
N GLY A 175 -20.87 1.58 -9.16
CA GLY A 175 -21.88 2.63 -9.22
C GLY A 175 -22.18 3.11 -10.65
N GLY A 176 -21.13 3.30 -11.47
CA GLY A 176 -21.28 3.62 -12.88
C GLY A 176 -21.99 2.50 -13.65
N GLY A 177 -21.65 1.23 -13.36
CA GLY A 177 -22.29 0.07 -13.95
C GLY A 177 -23.78 -0.03 -13.61
N LEU A 178 -24.12 0.13 -12.34
CA LEU A 178 -25.52 0.13 -11.88
C LEU A 178 -26.33 1.26 -12.51
N ALA A 179 -25.74 2.44 -12.70
CA ALA A 179 -26.39 3.57 -13.36
C ALA A 179 -26.57 3.35 -14.87
N ALA A 180 -25.63 2.66 -15.50
CA ALA A 180 -25.66 2.43 -16.95
C ALA A 180 -26.64 1.34 -17.38
N ALA A 181 -26.73 0.22 -16.65
CA ALA A 181 -27.52 -0.93 -17.07
C ALA A 181 -28.10 -1.76 -15.91
N GLY A 182 -28.14 -1.21 -14.71
CA GLY A 182 -28.74 -1.87 -13.55
C GLY A 182 -27.93 -3.04 -12.99
N MET A 183 -28.58 -3.89 -12.19
CA MET A 183 -27.90 -4.94 -11.42
C MET A 183 -27.35 -6.10 -12.23
N ASN A 184 -27.90 -6.34 -13.41
CA ASN A 184 -27.55 -7.50 -14.27
C ASN A 184 -26.17 -7.38 -14.91
N ILE A 185 -25.65 -6.16 -15.05
CA ILE A 185 -24.32 -5.91 -15.63
C ILE A 185 -23.19 -6.29 -14.66
N VAL A 186 -23.49 -6.40 -13.36
CA VAL A 186 -22.47 -6.62 -12.34
C VAL A 186 -22.13 -8.10 -12.20
N ASN A 187 -20.86 -8.42 -12.29
CA ASN A 187 -20.35 -9.77 -11.97
C ASN A 187 -20.28 -9.97 -10.45
N TRP A 188 -21.42 -10.34 -9.86
CA TRP A 188 -21.53 -10.53 -8.41
C TRP A 188 -20.59 -11.59 -7.84
N PHE A 189 -20.24 -12.62 -8.65
CA PHE A 189 -19.27 -13.63 -8.24
C PHE A 189 -17.86 -13.04 -8.09
N THR A 190 -17.42 -12.23 -9.04
CA THR A 190 -16.14 -11.52 -8.95
C THR A 190 -16.18 -10.48 -7.82
N MET A 191 -17.28 -9.74 -7.69
CA MET A 191 -17.46 -8.78 -6.57
C MET A 191 -17.38 -9.48 -5.22
N GLY A 192 -17.98 -10.66 -5.07
CA GLY A 192 -17.87 -11.47 -3.85
C GLY A 192 -16.43 -11.88 -3.53
N LYS A 193 -15.65 -12.29 -4.54
CA LYS A 193 -14.21 -12.61 -4.37
C LYS A 193 -13.40 -11.38 -3.95
N ILE A 194 -13.67 -10.22 -4.56
CA ILE A 194 -13.00 -8.95 -4.24
C ILE A 194 -13.34 -8.56 -2.79
N ALA A 195 -14.62 -8.57 -2.41
CA ALA A 195 -15.06 -8.23 -1.05
C ALA A 195 -14.48 -9.20 0.00
N ALA A 196 -14.45 -10.50 -0.28
CA ALA A 196 -13.81 -11.49 0.59
C ALA A 196 -12.30 -11.23 0.74
N SER A 197 -11.61 -10.84 -0.34
CA SER A 197 -10.19 -10.51 -0.31
C SER A 197 -9.88 -9.30 0.60
N TRP A 198 -10.79 -8.33 0.68
CA TRP A 198 -10.64 -7.15 1.54
C TRP A 198 -10.67 -7.48 3.04
N VAL A 199 -11.37 -8.56 3.42
CA VAL A 199 -11.40 -9.06 4.81
C VAL A 199 -10.24 -10.01 5.07
N ILE A 200 -9.98 -10.91 4.14
CA ILE A 200 -8.95 -11.96 4.31
C ILE A 200 -7.54 -11.35 4.30
N SER A 201 -7.27 -10.41 3.40
CA SER A 201 -5.90 -9.90 3.21
C SER A 201 -5.33 -9.16 4.43
N PRO A 202 -6.02 -8.25 5.15
CA PRO A 202 -5.47 -7.65 6.37
C PRO A 202 -5.31 -8.65 7.51
N VAL A 203 -6.17 -9.66 7.61
CA VAL A 203 -6.04 -10.74 8.60
C VAL A 203 -4.80 -11.59 8.29
N LEU A 204 -4.62 -11.98 7.04
CA LEU A 204 -3.45 -12.72 6.57
C LEU A 204 -2.15 -11.95 6.81
N GLY A 205 -2.12 -10.66 6.45
CA GLY A 205 -0.99 -9.77 6.74
C GLY A 205 -0.67 -9.69 8.23
N GLY A 206 -1.70 -9.61 9.09
CA GLY A 206 -1.56 -9.63 10.54
C GLY A 206 -0.98 -10.93 11.07
N ILE A 207 -1.45 -12.07 10.59
CA ILE A 207 -0.94 -13.40 10.99
C ILE A 207 0.53 -13.55 10.56
N ILE A 208 0.86 -13.24 9.32
CA ILE A 208 2.23 -13.33 8.80
C ILE A 208 3.16 -12.41 9.61
N ALA A 209 2.75 -11.16 9.90
CA ALA A 209 3.54 -10.23 10.70
C ALA A 209 3.79 -10.74 12.13
N ALA A 210 2.75 -11.31 12.74
CA ALA A 210 2.85 -11.92 14.08
C ALA A 210 3.81 -13.11 14.09
N LEU A 211 3.75 -13.98 13.08
CA LEU A 211 4.65 -15.14 12.94
C LEU A 211 6.11 -14.70 12.75
N PHE A 212 6.39 -13.71 11.89
CA PHE A 212 7.73 -13.15 11.73
C PHE A 212 8.26 -12.54 13.05
N LEU A 213 7.43 -11.77 13.76
CA LEU A 213 7.83 -11.19 15.03
C LEU A 213 8.06 -12.26 16.10
N LEU A 214 7.21 -13.28 16.16
CA LEU A 214 7.37 -14.42 17.08
C LEU A 214 8.68 -15.15 16.81
N PHE A 215 8.98 -15.45 15.54
CA PHE A 215 10.24 -16.05 15.12
C PHE A 215 11.45 -15.20 15.56
N ILE A 216 11.43 -13.89 15.27
CA ILE A 216 12.52 -12.98 15.65
C ILE A 216 12.69 -12.93 17.18
N LYS A 217 11.58 -12.87 17.95
CA LYS A 217 11.65 -12.91 19.42
C LYS A 217 12.27 -14.19 19.93
N ILE A 218 11.78 -15.36 19.47
CA ILE A 218 12.24 -16.67 19.99
C ILE A 218 13.65 -16.99 19.53
N LYS A 219 13.97 -16.74 18.25
CA LYS A 219 15.24 -17.18 17.68
C LYS A 219 16.38 -16.18 17.85
N ILE A 220 16.08 -14.88 18.07
CA ILE A 220 17.09 -13.83 18.14
C ILE A 220 17.02 -13.05 19.46
N LEU A 221 15.90 -12.38 19.74
CA LEU A 221 15.86 -11.35 20.81
C LEU A 221 15.80 -11.90 22.23
N ASN A 222 15.26 -13.11 22.41
CA ASN A 222 15.13 -13.76 23.72
C ASN A 222 16.26 -14.76 24.01
N LYS A 223 17.28 -14.86 23.13
CA LYS A 223 18.49 -15.66 23.40
C LYS A 223 19.46 -14.91 24.31
N ASP A 224 20.19 -15.62 25.14
CA ASP A 224 21.21 -15.04 25.99
C ASP A 224 22.32 -14.41 25.14
N ASN A 225 22.86 -15.15 24.19
CA ASN A 225 23.80 -14.65 23.20
C ASN A 225 23.03 -14.22 21.91
N LYS A 226 22.56 -12.97 21.90
CA LYS A 226 21.80 -12.38 20.80
C LYS A 226 22.67 -12.16 19.56
N ILE A 227 23.95 -11.90 19.75
CA ILE A 227 24.94 -11.72 18.68
C ILE A 227 25.09 -13.01 17.88
N SER A 228 25.32 -14.15 18.54
CA SER A 228 25.44 -15.46 17.89
C SER A 228 24.13 -15.84 17.17
N ALA A 229 23.01 -15.58 17.81
CA ALA A 229 21.69 -15.81 17.22
C ALA A 229 21.44 -14.94 15.98
N ALA A 230 21.80 -13.66 16.03
CA ALA A 230 21.66 -12.72 14.90
C ALA A 230 22.55 -13.12 13.70
N LYS A 231 23.82 -13.54 13.97
CA LYS A 231 24.73 -14.09 12.94
C LYS A 231 24.09 -15.22 12.14
N LYS A 232 23.34 -16.08 12.82
CA LYS A 232 22.70 -17.25 12.19
C LYS A 232 21.44 -16.86 11.42
N TRP A 233 20.55 -16.08 12.03
CA TRP A 233 19.17 -15.94 11.56
C TRP A 233 18.91 -14.72 10.66
N ILE A 234 19.68 -13.62 10.79
CA ILE A 234 19.47 -12.46 9.92
C ILE A 234 19.79 -12.76 8.45
N PRO A 235 20.89 -13.48 8.09
CA PRO A 235 21.12 -13.89 6.71
C PRO A 235 20.00 -14.80 6.17
N VAL A 236 19.42 -15.65 7.01
CA VAL A 236 18.27 -16.52 6.62
C VAL A 236 17.03 -15.67 6.28
N LEU A 237 16.74 -14.63 7.08
CA LEU A 237 15.64 -13.73 6.81
C LEU A 237 15.85 -12.96 5.49
N ILE A 238 17.07 -12.54 5.18
CA ILE A 238 17.43 -11.89 3.91
C ILE A 238 17.25 -12.87 2.74
N ALA A 239 17.71 -14.11 2.89
CA ALA A 239 17.56 -15.15 1.89
C ALA A 239 16.07 -15.47 1.60
N LEU A 240 15.24 -15.52 2.65
CA LEU A 240 13.79 -15.74 2.50
C LEU A 240 13.11 -14.60 1.72
N MET A 241 13.53 -13.37 1.95
CA MET A 241 13.03 -12.22 1.18
C MET A 241 13.45 -12.31 -0.29
N ALA A 242 14.71 -12.62 -0.56
CA ALA A 242 15.21 -12.80 -1.92
C ALA A 242 14.49 -13.94 -2.63
N ALA A 243 14.19 -15.04 -1.93
CA ALA A 243 13.39 -16.14 -2.43
C ALA A 243 11.98 -15.67 -2.84
N ALA A 244 11.30 -14.92 -1.98
CA ALA A 244 9.95 -14.42 -2.25
C ALA A 244 9.91 -13.50 -3.48
N ILE A 245 10.90 -12.58 -3.61
CA ILE A 245 11.03 -11.70 -4.78
C ILE A 245 11.26 -12.52 -6.04
N THR A 246 12.21 -13.46 -6.01
CA THR A 246 12.59 -14.27 -7.18
C THR A 246 11.42 -15.13 -7.63
N ALA A 247 10.74 -15.82 -6.70
CA ALA A 247 9.57 -16.62 -7.03
C ALA A 247 8.49 -15.77 -7.72
N TYR A 248 8.18 -14.60 -7.15
CA TYR A 248 7.17 -13.71 -7.73
C TYR A 248 7.57 -13.18 -9.10
N MET A 249 8.82 -12.70 -9.25
CA MET A 249 9.33 -12.18 -10.52
C MET A 249 9.33 -13.25 -11.61
N THR A 250 9.69 -14.48 -11.26
CA THR A 250 9.69 -15.60 -12.22
C THR A 250 8.26 -15.99 -12.62
N ILE A 251 7.33 -16.02 -11.68
CA ILE A 251 5.93 -16.39 -11.95
C ILE A 251 5.17 -15.30 -12.72
N LYS A 252 5.41 -14.03 -12.42
CA LYS A 252 4.59 -12.90 -12.90
C LYS A 252 5.36 -11.87 -13.71
N GLY A 253 6.51 -11.43 -13.24
CA GLY A 253 7.28 -10.36 -13.88
C GLY A 253 7.80 -10.77 -15.25
N LEU A 254 8.34 -11.97 -15.38
CA LEU A 254 8.90 -12.50 -16.63
C LEU A 254 7.89 -13.20 -17.53
N LYS A 255 6.65 -13.40 -17.06
CA LYS A 255 5.62 -14.20 -17.77
C LYS A 255 5.36 -13.75 -19.22
N LYS A 256 5.53 -12.46 -19.51
CA LYS A 256 5.35 -11.91 -20.87
C LYS A 256 6.49 -12.29 -21.83
N ILE A 257 7.70 -12.52 -21.29
CA ILE A 257 8.92 -12.81 -22.04
C ILE A 257 9.20 -14.31 -22.04
N TYR A 258 9.04 -14.93 -20.87
CA TYR A 258 9.38 -16.32 -20.62
C TYR A 258 8.43 -16.99 -19.64
N LYS A 259 7.87 -18.12 -20.02
CA LYS A 259 7.01 -18.94 -19.16
C LYS A 259 7.86 -20.03 -18.51
N ALA A 260 8.32 -19.78 -17.29
CA ALA A 260 9.11 -20.71 -16.52
C ALA A 260 8.28 -21.92 -16.06
N SER A 261 8.84 -23.12 -16.14
CA SER A 261 8.32 -24.33 -15.54
C SER A 261 8.42 -24.29 -14.00
N LEU A 262 7.67 -25.14 -13.32
CA LEU A 262 7.75 -25.24 -11.84
C LEU A 262 9.17 -25.54 -11.35
N PHE A 263 9.89 -26.42 -12.08
CA PHE A 263 11.27 -26.77 -11.76
C PHE A 263 12.20 -25.56 -11.88
N GLU A 264 12.08 -24.74 -12.92
CA GLU A 264 12.86 -23.53 -13.10
C GLU A 264 12.55 -22.47 -12.04
N ILE A 265 11.27 -22.28 -11.70
CA ILE A 265 10.84 -21.37 -10.61
C ILE A 265 11.52 -21.78 -9.31
N LEU A 266 11.45 -23.06 -8.94
CA LEU A 266 12.08 -23.57 -7.72
C LEU A 266 13.59 -23.45 -7.76
N SER A 267 14.20 -23.79 -8.89
CA SER A 267 15.66 -23.73 -9.09
C SER A 267 16.18 -22.29 -8.95
N TYR A 268 15.58 -21.33 -9.64
CA TYR A 268 15.97 -19.91 -9.52
C TYR A 268 15.74 -19.37 -8.11
N THR A 269 14.60 -19.71 -7.51
CA THR A 269 14.26 -19.27 -6.14
C THR A 269 15.28 -19.77 -5.12
N ILE A 270 15.61 -21.07 -5.16
CA ILE A 270 16.59 -21.68 -4.26
C ILE A 270 17.99 -21.12 -4.51
N SER A 271 18.42 -21.02 -5.76
CA SER A 271 19.74 -20.51 -6.14
C SER A 271 19.96 -19.08 -5.65
N ILE A 272 18.99 -18.19 -5.88
CA ILE A 272 19.06 -16.78 -5.42
C ILE A 272 18.99 -16.70 -3.90
N ALA A 273 18.18 -17.55 -3.23
CA ALA A 273 18.13 -17.61 -1.78
C ALA A 273 19.49 -18.00 -1.17
N VAL A 274 20.14 -19.05 -1.72
CA VAL A 274 21.47 -19.49 -1.29
C VAL A 274 22.52 -18.41 -1.55
N LEU A 275 22.52 -17.82 -2.74
CA LEU A 275 23.45 -16.74 -3.09
C LEU A 275 23.27 -15.53 -2.14
N SER A 276 22.03 -15.12 -1.89
CA SER A 276 21.71 -14.02 -0.97
C SER A 276 22.15 -14.34 0.46
N TYR A 277 22.00 -15.58 0.91
CA TYR A 277 22.50 -16.02 2.22
C TYR A 277 24.04 -15.92 2.29
N LEU A 278 24.73 -16.42 1.28
CA LEU A 278 26.20 -16.40 1.23
C LEU A 278 26.75 -14.98 1.20
N ILE A 279 26.11 -14.07 0.49
CA ILE A 279 26.45 -12.65 0.44
C ILE A 279 26.14 -11.96 1.78
N ALA A 280 24.94 -12.18 2.33
CA ALA A 280 24.50 -11.51 3.55
C ALA A 280 25.34 -11.92 4.79
N LYS A 281 25.77 -13.18 4.88
CA LYS A 281 26.49 -13.72 6.03
C LYS A 281 27.77 -12.94 6.38
N PRO A 282 28.71 -12.67 5.46
CA PRO A 282 29.93 -11.89 5.77
C PRO A 282 29.61 -10.44 6.12
N PHE A 283 28.60 -9.80 5.46
CA PHE A 283 28.18 -8.44 5.82
C PHE A 283 27.63 -8.35 7.26
N VAL A 284 26.76 -9.28 7.62
CA VAL A 284 26.19 -9.35 8.98
C VAL A 284 27.31 -9.62 9.98
N ASN A 285 28.23 -10.56 9.69
CA ASN A 285 29.37 -10.86 10.55
C ASN A 285 30.26 -9.63 10.79
N LYS A 286 30.61 -8.90 9.72
CA LYS A 286 31.43 -7.67 9.83
C LYS A 286 30.74 -6.58 10.66
N LYS A 287 29.41 -6.43 10.53
CA LYS A 287 28.66 -5.41 11.28
C LYS A 287 28.54 -5.77 12.76
N ILE A 288 28.38 -7.04 13.07
CA ILE A 288 28.21 -7.54 14.43
C ILE A 288 29.46 -7.35 15.32
N THR A 289 30.67 -7.36 14.76
CA THR A 289 31.91 -7.18 15.54
C THR A 289 31.96 -5.88 16.33
N LYS A 290 31.20 -4.88 15.91
CA LYS A 290 31.13 -3.55 16.54
C LYS A 290 29.94 -3.39 17.52
N LEU A 291 29.14 -4.44 17.73
CA LEU A 291 27.90 -4.38 18.49
C LEU A 291 28.05 -5.06 19.86
N LYS A 292 27.35 -4.53 20.86
CA LYS A 292 27.19 -5.15 22.17
C LYS A 292 26.02 -6.15 22.15
N ASN A 293 26.03 -7.09 23.13
CA ASN A 293 24.95 -8.09 23.24
C ASN A 293 23.63 -7.49 23.82
N GLU A 294 23.25 -6.31 23.34
CA GLU A 294 22.06 -5.58 23.76
C GLU A 294 20.97 -5.62 22.68
N LYS A 295 19.70 -5.60 23.12
CA LYS A 295 18.55 -5.59 22.17
C LYS A 295 18.60 -4.39 21.21
N LYS A 296 19.00 -3.21 21.70
CA LYS A 296 19.06 -1.99 20.88
C LYS A 296 20.07 -2.11 19.74
N ASP A 297 21.21 -2.72 20.01
CA ASP A 297 22.26 -2.92 19.02
C ASP A 297 21.84 -3.93 17.96
N ILE A 298 21.21 -5.03 18.38
CA ILE A 298 20.66 -6.02 17.43
C ILE A 298 19.58 -5.42 16.53
N TYR A 299 18.80 -4.43 17.00
CA TYR A 299 17.81 -3.75 16.16
C TYR A 299 18.44 -3.06 14.93
N THR A 300 19.67 -2.56 15.05
CA THR A 300 20.37 -1.90 13.94
C THR A 300 20.70 -2.84 12.78
N LEU A 301 20.79 -4.14 13.05
CA LEU A 301 21.03 -5.16 12.04
C LEU A 301 19.81 -5.35 11.12
N PHE A 302 18.61 -4.98 11.59
CA PHE A 302 17.38 -5.05 10.79
C PHE A 302 17.19 -3.86 9.86
N ASN A 303 18.07 -2.82 9.90
CA ASN A 303 17.96 -1.66 9.04
C ASN A 303 18.04 -2.07 7.56
N PHE A 304 18.99 -2.90 7.18
CA PHE A 304 19.15 -3.35 5.80
C PHE A 304 18.01 -4.27 5.35
N PRO A 305 17.62 -5.33 6.09
CA PRO A 305 16.42 -6.11 5.78
C PRO A 305 15.15 -5.26 5.66
N LEU A 306 14.99 -4.23 6.50
CA LEU A 306 13.84 -3.33 6.43
C LEU A 306 13.83 -2.53 5.12
N ILE A 307 14.97 -2.00 4.69
CA ILE A 307 15.06 -1.28 3.41
C ILE A 307 14.64 -2.18 2.25
N ILE A 308 15.14 -3.41 2.18
CA ILE A 308 14.73 -4.37 1.15
C ILE A 308 13.22 -4.68 1.28
N GLY A 309 12.73 -4.87 2.52
CA GLY A 309 11.32 -5.16 2.79
C GLY A 309 10.39 -4.05 2.31
N VAL A 310 10.74 -2.78 2.51
CA VAL A 310 9.92 -1.66 2.00
C VAL A 310 10.06 -1.48 0.49
N CYS A 311 11.22 -1.77 -0.10
CA CYS A 311 11.36 -1.83 -1.57
C CYS A 311 10.41 -2.87 -2.17
N LEU A 312 10.36 -4.07 -1.57
CA LEU A 312 9.46 -5.13 -2.00
C LEU A 312 7.99 -4.73 -1.81
N LEU A 313 7.66 -4.07 -0.69
CA LEU A 313 6.31 -3.57 -0.44
C LEU A 313 5.90 -2.52 -1.46
N CYS A 314 6.77 -1.56 -1.80
CA CYS A 314 6.51 -0.57 -2.84
C CYS A 314 6.34 -1.23 -4.21
N PHE A 315 7.18 -2.20 -4.55
CA PHE A 315 7.02 -2.98 -5.77
C PHE A 315 5.68 -3.71 -5.83
N ALA A 316 5.31 -4.39 -4.75
CA ALA A 316 4.04 -5.10 -4.62
C ALA A 316 2.84 -4.14 -4.73
N HIS A 317 2.92 -2.97 -4.09
CA HIS A 317 1.94 -1.91 -4.16
C HIS A 317 1.76 -1.40 -5.58
N GLY A 318 2.85 -0.99 -6.25
CA GLY A 318 2.79 -0.55 -7.65
C GLY A 318 2.17 -1.60 -8.57
N ALA A 319 2.50 -2.89 -8.37
CA ALA A 319 1.94 -4.01 -9.13
C ALA A 319 0.43 -4.22 -8.90
N ASN A 320 -0.10 -3.92 -7.71
CA ASN A 320 -1.53 -4.06 -7.43
C ASN A 320 -2.29 -2.79 -7.79
N ASP A 321 -1.84 -1.64 -7.28
CA ASP A 321 -2.63 -0.42 -7.22
C ASP A 321 -2.57 0.41 -8.52
N VAL A 322 -1.63 0.13 -9.42
CA VAL A 322 -1.65 0.71 -10.77
C VAL A 322 -2.97 0.39 -11.50
N ALA A 323 -3.57 -0.76 -11.20
CA ALA A 323 -4.84 -1.17 -11.77
C ALA A 323 -5.99 -0.22 -11.41
N ASN A 324 -5.91 0.47 -10.28
CA ASN A 324 -6.93 1.42 -9.84
C ASN A 324 -6.98 2.67 -10.73
N ALA A 325 -5.86 3.05 -11.35
CA ALA A 325 -5.79 4.14 -12.31
C ALA A 325 -5.98 3.67 -13.75
N VAL A 326 -5.26 2.59 -14.13
CA VAL A 326 -5.22 2.19 -15.53
C VAL A 326 -6.25 1.13 -15.91
N GLY A 327 -6.95 0.52 -14.95
CA GLY A 327 -8.00 -0.48 -15.24
C GLY A 327 -9.13 0.09 -16.08
N PRO A 328 -9.84 1.12 -15.62
CA PRO A 328 -10.89 1.75 -16.42
C PRO A 328 -10.34 2.43 -17.68
N LEU A 329 -9.13 3.03 -17.62
CA LEU A 329 -8.48 3.58 -18.81
C LEU A 329 -8.24 2.51 -19.87
N ALA A 330 -7.70 1.34 -19.50
CA ALA A 330 -7.48 0.22 -20.40
C ALA A 330 -8.81 -0.33 -20.95
N ALA A 331 -9.87 -0.32 -20.14
CA ALA A 331 -11.21 -0.68 -20.57
C ALA A 331 -11.71 0.27 -21.67
N ILE A 332 -11.57 1.59 -21.48
CA ILE A 332 -11.92 2.59 -22.49
C ILE A 332 -11.09 2.40 -23.76
N VAL A 333 -9.76 2.30 -23.63
CA VAL A 333 -8.86 2.09 -24.78
C VAL A 333 -9.23 0.85 -25.58
N SER A 334 -9.69 -0.21 -24.92
CA SER A 334 -10.09 -1.45 -25.59
C SER A 334 -11.34 -1.33 -26.47
N THR A 335 -12.11 -0.24 -26.34
CA THR A 335 -13.29 0.04 -27.17
C THR A 335 -12.97 0.78 -28.49
N PHE A 336 -11.73 1.18 -28.68
CA PHE A 336 -11.26 1.87 -29.88
C PHE A 336 -10.46 0.94 -30.81
N ASN A 337 -10.68 -0.37 -30.74
CA ASN A 337 -10.10 -1.35 -31.66
C ASN A 337 -10.92 -1.44 -32.96
N ASP A 338 -10.30 -1.94 -34.04
CA ASP A 338 -10.87 -2.02 -35.41
C ASP A 338 -12.20 -2.79 -35.52
N THR A 339 -12.56 -3.59 -34.49
CA THR A 339 -13.82 -4.38 -34.51
C THR A 339 -15.01 -3.64 -33.96
N ASN A 340 -14.85 -2.44 -33.39
CA ASN A 340 -15.91 -1.70 -32.67
C ASN A 340 -16.72 -2.57 -31.67
N GLU A 341 -16.15 -3.67 -31.24
CA GLU A 341 -16.69 -4.55 -30.22
C GLU A 341 -15.90 -4.45 -28.94
N ILE A 342 -16.56 -4.67 -27.80
CA ILE A 342 -15.88 -4.74 -26.51
C ILE A 342 -15.11 -6.06 -26.49
N ALA A 343 -13.82 -5.99 -26.83
CA ALA A 343 -12.96 -7.17 -27.00
C ALA A 343 -12.99 -8.08 -25.76
N SER A 344 -13.17 -9.39 -25.95
CA SER A 344 -13.19 -10.39 -24.86
C SER A 344 -11.89 -10.46 -24.06
N LYS A 345 -10.75 -10.05 -24.67
CA LYS A 345 -9.44 -9.94 -24.01
C LYS A 345 -8.91 -8.51 -24.14
N VAL A 346 -8.67 -7.83 -23.01
CA VAL A 346 -8.01 -6.52 -23.03
C VAL A 346 -6.53 -6.72 -23.24
N SER A 347 -6.04 -6.27 -24.39
CA SER A 347 -4.60 -5.97 -24.56
C SER A 347 -4.36 -4.62 -23.89
N ILE A 348 -3.48 -4.60 -22.87
CA ILE A 348 -3.13 -3.36 -22.17
C ILE A 348 -1.92 -2.75 -22.87
N PRO A 349 -2.08 -1.63 -23.61
CA PRO A 349 -0.96 -0.97 -24.26
C PRO A 349 0.07 -0.49 -23.23
N PHE A 350 1.33 -0.51 -23.62
CA PHE A 350 2.43 -0.08 -22.72
C PHE A 350 2.26 1.37 -22.24
N TRP A 351 1.81 2.28 -23.11
CA TRP A 351 1.62 3.68 -22.77
C TRP A 351 0.59 3.90 -21.65
N VAL A 352 -0.47 3.06 -21.58
CA VAL A 352 -1.46 3.08 -20.50
C VAL A 352 -0.81 2.74 -19.16
N MET A 353 0.00 1.66 -19.15
CA MET A 353 0.76 1.26 -17.94
C MET A 353 1.78 2.33 -17.56
N PHE A 354 2.41 2.98 -18.55
CA PHE A 354 3.40 4.02 -18.34
C PHE A 354 2.79 5.27 -17.68
N ILE A 355 1.61 5.73 -18.14
CA ILE A 355 0.88 6.84 -17.50
C ILE A 355 0.60 6.51 -16.02
N GLY A 356 0.13 5.30 -15.73
CA GLY A 356 -0.12 4.86 -14.35
C GLY A 356 1.15 4.84 -13.50
N ALA A 357 2.21 4.22 -13.99
CA ALA A 357 3.49 4.09 -13.28
C ALA A 357 4.13 5.46 -12.99
N VAL A 358 4.20 6.33 -13.99
CA VAL A 358 4.76 7.68 -13.87
C VAL A 358 3.87 8.55 -12.98
N GLY A 359 2.53 8.47 -13.15
CA GLY A 359 1.58 9.21 -12.33
C GLY A 359 1.70 8.86 -10.84
N ILE A 360 1.76 7.57 -10.48
CA ILE A 360 1.99 7.12 -9.10
C ILE A 360 3.31 7.69 -8.58
N SER A 361 4.39 7.57 -9.36
CA SER A 361 5.72 8.07 -8.96
C SER A 361 5.72 9.58 -8.75
N PHE A 362 5.10 10.36 -9.63
CA PHE A 362 4.98 11.82 -9.45
C PHE A 362 4.11 12.16 -8.24
N GLY A 363 2.99 11.48 -8.05
CA GLY A 363 2.10 11.70 -6.89
C GLY A 363 2.83 11.53 -5.57
N LEU A 364 3.58 10.45 -5.43
CA LEU A 364 4.33 10.18 -4.20
C LEU A 364 5.53 11.12 -4.00
N LEU A 365 6.22 11.53 -5.06
CA LEU A 365 7.33 12.49 -4.97
C LEU A 365 6.84 13.89 -4.56
N LEU A 366 5.72 14.35 -5.14
CA LEU A 366 5.20 15.70 -4.93
C LEU A 366 4.45 15.85 -3.61
N PHE A 367 3.61 14.88 -3.24
CA PHE A 367 2.68 14.99 -2.12
C PHE A 367 2.97 14.03 -0.97
N GLY A 368 3.72 12.95 -1.22
CA GLY A 368 4.05 11.90 -0.26
C GLY A 368 4.79 12.36 1.01
N PRO A 369 5.77 13.28 0.94
CA PRO A 369 6.52 13.73 2.12
C PRO A 369 5.64 14.23 3.26
N LYS A 370 4.55 14.94 2.95
CA LYS A 370 3.60 15.47 3.94
C LYS A 370 2.86 14.35 4.66
N LEU A 371 2.39 13.34 3.92
CA LEU A 371 1.65 12.21 4.48
C LEU A 371 2.53 11.26 5.28
N ILE A 372 3.73 10.95 4.79
CA ILE A 372 4.71 10.12 5.53
C ILE A 372 5.01 10.76 6.89
N LYS A 373 5.22 12.08 6.95
CA LYS A 373 5.47 12.80 8.20
C LYS A 373 4.28 12.70 9.16
N THR A 374 3.07 12.84 8.65
CA THR A 374 1.84 12.81 9.47
C THR A 374 1.52 11.41 9.98
N VAL A 375 1.57 10.40 9.12
CA VAL A 375 1.20 9.01 9.41
C VAL A 375 2.30 8.28 10.19
N GLY A 376 3.56 8.45 9.78
CA GLY A 376 4.72 7.80 10.42
C GLY A 376 4.90 8.16 11.90
N GLN A 377 4.45 9.36 12.30
CA GLN A 377 4.50 9.80 13.71
C GLN A 377 3.29 9.35 14.54
N LYS A 378 2.11 9.13 13.91
CA LYS A 378 0.84 8.89 14.61
C LYS A 378 0.53 7.41 14.86
N ILE A 379 0.94 6.49 13.98
CA ILE A 379 0.42 5.12 13.99
C ILE A 379 1.12 4.22 15.01
N THR A 380 2.45 4.20 15.09
CA THR A 380 3.18 3.45 16.13
C THR A 380 4.66 3.84 16.20
N ARG A 381 5.24 3.82 17.38
CA ARG A 381 6.72 3.82 17.54
C ARG A 381 7.23 2.43 17.16
N LEU A 382 7.42 2.18 15.87
CA LEU A 382 8.02 0.95 15.37
C LEU A 382 9.55 1.03 15.53
N ASN A 383 10.15 -0.04 16.03
CA ASN A 383 11.60 -0.26 15.89
C ASN A 383 11.85 -1.06 14.60
N ALA A 384 13.11 -1.09 14.13
CA ALA A 384 13.46 -1.71 12.86
C ALA A 384 12.99 -3.18 12.72
N PRO A 385 13.11 -4.09 13.71
CA PRO A 385 12.57 -5.45 13.60
C PRO A 385 11.06 -5.51 13.40
N ARG A 386 10.28 -4.65 14.07
CA ARG A 386 8.82 -4.61 13.94
C ARG A 386 8.40 -4.01 12.60
N ALA A 387 9.07 -2.92 12.20
CA ALA A 387 8.89 -2.31 10.90
C ALA A 387 9.18 -3.30 9.76
N TYR A 388 10.25 -4.09 9.91
CA TYR A 388 10.56 -5.19 9.00
C TYR A 388 9.42 -6.22 8.90
N CYS A 389 8.88 -6.65 10.05
CA CYS A 389 7.76 -7.60 10.05
C CYS A 389 6.52 -7.03 9.35
N VAL A 390 6.21 -5.74 9.53
CA VAL A 390 5.11 -5.07 8.82
C VAL A 390 5.38 -5.05 7.31
N ALA A 391 6.55 -4.58 6.91
CA ALA A 391 6.89 -4.42 5.50
C ALA A 391 6.85 -5.76 4.75
N ILE A 392 7.51 -6.79 5.29
CA ILE A 392 7.60 -8.09 4.61
C ILE A 392 6.25 -8.82 4.57
N SER A 393 5.47 -8.77 5.66
CA SER A 393 4.16 -9.42 5.69
C SER A 393 3.18 -8.75 4.74
N SER A 394 3.18 -7.41 4.70
CA SER A 394 2.35 -6.65 3.77
C SER A 394 2.75 -6.95 2.32
N ALA A 395 4.04 -6.93 2.02
CA ALA A 395 4.54 -7.25 0.68
C ALA A 395 4.12 -8.65 0.22
N ILE A 396 4.34 -9.68 1.04
CA ILE A 396 3.95 -11.06 0.72
C ILE A 396 2.44 -11.15 0.49
N THR A 397 1.63 -10.52 1.35
CA THR A 397 0.17 -10.58 1.23
C THR A 397 -0.32 -9.90 -0.05
N VAL A 398 0.22 -8.71 -0.38
CA VAL A 398 -0.13 -7.98 -1.62
C VAL A 398 0.30 -8.80 -2.85
N LEU A 399 1.51 -9.38 -2.84
CA LEU A 399 2.01 -10.20 -3.95
C LEU A 399 1.15 -11.45 -4.18
N ILE A 400 0.69 -12.12 -3.11
CA ILE A 400 -0.24 -13.26 -3.22
C ILE A 400 -1.55 -12.79 -3.87
N ALA A 401 -2.15 -11.70 -3.40
CA ALA A 401 -3.38 -11.17 -3.97
C ALA A 401 -3.22 -10.76 -5.44
N THR A 402 -2.12 -10.06 -5.77
CA THR A 402 -1.77 -9.68 -7.14
C THR A 402 -1.59 -10.90 -8.06
N THR A 403 -1.00 -11.99 -7.52
CA THR A 403 -0.87 -13.26 -8.24
C THR A 403 -2.22 -13.87 -8.59
N LEU A 404 -3.21 -13.69 -7.74
CA LEU A 404 -4.59 -14.13 -7.96
C LEU A 404 -5.41 -13.14 -8.81
N GLY A 405 -4.82 -12.02 -9.22
CA GLY A 405 -5.50 -10.94 -9.95
C GLY A 405 -6.53 -10.19 -9.10
N LEU A 406 -6.43 -10.26 -7.76
CA LEU A 406 -7.37 -9.63 -6.85
C LEU A 406 -6.92 -8.20 -6.50
N PRO A 407 -7.76 -7.17 -6.75
CA PRO A 407 -7.50 -5.83 -6.28
C PRO A 407 -7.72 -5.76 -4.75
N VAL A 408 -6.65 -5.52 -4.01
CA VAL A 408 -6.65 -5.45 -2.55
C VAL A 408 -6.18 -4.09 -2.05
N SER A 409 -6.53 -3.75 -0.83
CA SER A 409 -6.07 -2.51 -0.20
C SER A 409 -4.75 -2.72 0.52
N SER A 410 -3.67 -2.19 -0.04
CA SER A 410 -2.35 -2.16 0.59
C SER A 410 -2.36 -1.46 1.95
N THR A 411 -3.15 -0.37 2.08
CA THR A 411 -3.39 0.35 3.35
C THR A 411 -3.94 -0.58 4.42
N HIS A 412 -4.96 -1.37 4.10
CA HIS A 412 -5.60 -2.27 5.06
C HIS A 412 -4.69 -3.43 5.46
N ILE A 413 -3.91 -3.94 4.52
CA ILE A 413 -2.93 -5.00 4.78
C ILE A 413 -1.82 -4.49 5.71
N ALA A 414 -1.28 -3.29 5.45
CA ALA A 414 -0.26 -2.69 6.31
C ALA A 414 -0.77 -2.47 7.74
N ILE A 415 -2.00 -1.97 7.88
CA ILE A 415 -2.63 -1.76 9.19
C ILE A 415 -2.93 -3.10 9.87
N GLY A 416 -3.45 -4.10 9.14
CA GLY A 416 -3.63 -5.46 9.63
C GLY A 416 -2.32 -6.06 10.16
N SER A 417 -1.22 -5.85 9.44
CA SER A 417 0.13 -6.28 9.85
C SER A 417 0.58 -5.60 11.15
N ILE A 418 0.31 -4.29 11.30
CA ILE A 418 0.60 -3.55 12.54
C ILE A 418 -0.22 -4.10 13.70
N PHE A 419 -1.50 -4.41 13.49
CA PHE A 419 -2.37 -4.99 14.52
C PHE A 419 -1.92 -6.40 14.90
N GLY A 420 -1.52 -7.23 13.96
CA GLY A 420 -0.99 -8.57 14.24
C GLY A 420 0.23 -8.53 15.17
N ILE A 421 1.15 -7.59 14.92
CA ILE A 421 2.28 -7.32 15.82
C ILE A 421 1.81 -6.83 17.19
N GLY A 422 0.83 -5.94 17.22
CA GLY A 422 0.28 -5.38 18.45
C GLY A 422 -0.38 -6.45 19.32
N PHE A 423 -1.26 -7.26 18.75
CA PHE A 423 -1.96 -8.35 19.45
C PHE A 423 -0.99 -9.43 19.96
N LEU A 424 -0.01 -9.84 19.13
CA LEU A 424 1.02 -10.76 19.59
C LEU A 424 1.78 -10.21 20.80
N ARG A 425 2.09 -8.90 20.79
CA ARG A 425 2.76 -8.26 21.93
C ARG A 425 1.87 -8.24 23.17
N GLU A 426 0.60 -7.88 23.04
CA GLU A 426 -0.37 -7.93 24.16
C GLU A 426 -0.45 -9.34 24.73
N PHE A 427 -0.49 -10.36 23.88
CA PHE A 427 -0.52 -11.77 24.30
C PHE A 427 0.74 -12.22 25.02
N LEU A 428 1.92 -11.83 24.53
CA LEU A 428 3.22 -12.23 25.12
C LEU A 428 3.61 -11.41 26.36
N GLU A 429 3.15 -10.16 26.44
CA GLU A 429 3.44 -9.22 27.53
C GLU A 429 2.36 -9.24 28.62
N ASN A 430 1.39 -10.18 28.56
CA ASN A 430 0.31 -10.32 29.53
C ASN A 430 0.88 -10.55 30.94
N PRO A 431 0.59 -9.67 31.92
CA PRO A 431 1.21 -9.70 33.26
C PRO A 431 0.91 -10.98 34.04
N ASN A 432 -0.21 -11.65 33.76
CA ASN A 432 -0.55 -12.93 34.40
C ASN A 432 0.43 -14.08 34.08
N LYS A 433 1.34 -13.91 33.07
CA LYS A 433 2.39 -14.89 32.74
C LYS A 433 3.79 -14.47 33.18
N GLN A 434 3.99 -13.24 33.64
CA GLN A 434 5.29 -12.83 34.20
C GLN A 434 5.34 -13.22 35.68
N LYS A 435 5.99 -14.33 35.95
CA LYS A 435 6.49 -14.64 37.33
C LYS A 435 7.26 -13.41 37.81
N ILE A 436 6.83 -12.84 38.91
CA ILE A 436 7.55 -11.78 39.65
C ILE A 436 8.97 -12.26 39.79
N LYS A 437 9.93 -11.53 39.21
CA LYS A 437 11.35 -11.80 39.46
C LYS A 437 11.62 -11.53 40.94
N PRO A 438 12.07 -12.52 41.74
CA PRO A 438 12.46 -12.26 43.09
C PRO A 438 13.72 -11.36 43.04
N GLY A 439 13.67 -10.18 43.64
CA GLY A 439 14.85 -9.31 43.78
C GLY A 439 14.66 -7.81 43.55
N HIS A 440 13.42 -7.31 43.32
CA HIS A 440 13.17 -5.86 43.38
C HIS A 440 12.90 -5.48 44.84
N LYS A 441 13.74 -4.58 45.37
CA LYS A 441 13.59 -4.04 46.73
C LYS A 441 12.20 -3.40 46.87
N LEU A 442 11.39 -3.97 47.74
CA LEU A 442 10.11 -3.46 48.23
C LEU A 442 10.35 -2.20 49.06
N ASN A 443 10.47 -1.04 48.45
CA ASN A 443 10.39 0.25 49.12
C ASN A 443 9.27 1.13 48.60
N ASP A 444 8.48 0.63 47.66
CA ASP A 444 7.27 1.31 47.21
C ASP A 444 6.06 0.70 47.90
N THR A 445 5.17 1.52 48.42
CA THR A 445 3.96 1.08 49.12
C THR A 445 3.19 0.12 48.21
N ALA A 446 2.61 -0.93 48.77
CA ALA A 446 1.87 -1.96 48.03
C ALA A 446 0.81 -1.34 47.08
N GLU A 447 0.28 -0.20 47.42
CA GLU A 447 -0.66 0.58 46.60
C GLU A 447 -0.03 1.13 45.31
N GLU A 448 1.21 1.64 45.35
CA GLU A 448 1.90 2.13 44.14
C GLU A 448 2.28 0.98 43.22
N ALA A 449 2.67 -0.15 43.75
CA ALA A 449 2.94 -1.38 42.99
C ALA A 449 1.65 -1.92 42.32
N PHE A 450 0.53 -1.93 43.04
CA PHE A 450 -0.77 -2.29 42.52
C PHE A 450 -1.26 -1.28 41.47
N ALA A 451 -1.10 0.01 41.68
CA ALA A 451 -1.49 1.05 40.72
C ALA A 451 -0.63 1.01 39.46
N GLU A 452 0.67 0.70 39.57
CA GLU A 452 1.54 0.51 38.40
C GLU A 452 1.24 -0.80 37.65
N LEU A 453 0.91 -1.86 38.37
CA LEU A 453 0.44 -3.13 37.80
C LEU A 453 -0.89 -2.94 37.07
N ASP A 454 -1.84 -2.22 37.66
CA ASP A 454 -3.14 -1.91 37.06
C ASP A 454 -3.00 -0.97 35.84
N ARG A 455 -2.10 0.01 35.87
CA ARG A 455 -1.74 0.84 34.70
C ARG A 455 -1.07 0.01 33.60
N ARG A 456 -0.26 -1.00 33.92
CA ARG A 456 0.35 -1.90 32.94
C ARG A 456 -0.67 -2.86 32.33
N ILE A 457 -1.61 -3.37 33.16
CA ILE A 457 -2.73 -4.22 32.71
C ILE A 457 -3.68 -3.45 31.78
N LYS A 458 -3.95 -2.17 32.09
CA LYS A 458 -4.81 -1.30 31.28
C LYS A 458 -4.16 -0.71 30.05
N ARG A 459 -2.83 -0.81 29.87
CA ARG A 459 -2.13 -0.37 28.68
C ARG A 459 -2.45 -1.29 27.50
N LYS A 460 -3.56 -1.05 26.82
CA LYS A 460 -3.82 -1.62 25.51
C LYS A 460 -2.76 -1.09 24.54
N LEU A 461 -1.85 -1.96 24.08
CA LEU A 461 -0.79 -1.62 23.13
C LEU A 461 -1.35 -1.30 21.74
N VAL A 462 -2.55 -1.82 21.46
CA VAL A 462 -3.28 -1.60 20.22
C VAL A 462 -4.34 -0.53 20.45
N ARG A 463 -4.26 0.57 19.72
CA ARG A 463 -5.28 1.62 19.74
C ARG A 463 -6.51 1.15 18.95
N ARG A 464 -7.43 0.45 19.59
CA ARG A 464 -8.66 -0.11 18.97
C ARG A 464 -9.52 0.93 18.25
N ARG A 465 -9.39 2.22 18.62
CA ARG A 465 -10.06 3.33 17.92
C ARG A 465 -9.71 3.40 16.43
N PHE A 466 -8.47 3.06 16.05
CA PHE A 466 -8.09 3.01 14.65
C PHE A 466 -8.76 1.86 13.88
N LEU A 467 -9.05 0.75 14.54
CA LEU A 467 -9.77 -0.36 13.92
C LEU A 467 -11.19 0.06 13.52
N TYR A 468 -11.87 0.80 14.39
CA TYR A 468 -13.19 1.35 14.07
C TYR A 468 -13.15 2.41 12.96
N SER A 469 -12.13 3.28 12.94
CA SER A 469 -12.01 4.28 11.87
C SER A 469 -11.74 3.65 10.51
N ILE A 470 -11.01 2.54 10.46
CA ILE A 470 -10.75 1.78 9.24
C ILE A 470 -12.01 1.07 8.77
N ALA A 471 -12.72 0.39 9.66
CA ALA A 471 -13.99 -0.24 9.34
C ALA A 471 -15.02 0.79 8.84
N ALA A 472 -15.09 1.97 9.45
CA ALA A 472 -15.93 3.07 8.98
C ALA A 472 -15.51 3.57 7.60
N ALA A 473 -14.20 3.71 7.34
CA ALA A 473 -13.70 4.09 6.02
C ALA A 473 -14.08 3.05 4.94
N TRP A 474 -14.09 1.75 5.25
CA TRP A 474 -14.54 0.71 4.32
C TRP A 474 -16.01 0.84 3.98
N ILE A 475 -16.85 1.02 5.00
CA ILE A 475 -18.30 1.11 4.83
C ILE A 475 -18.69 2.36 4.05
N ILE A 476 -17.96 3.47 4.22
CA ILE A 476 -18.29 4.76 3.59
C ILE A 476 -17.71 4.86 2.18
N THR A 477 -16.50 4.38 1.94
CA THR A 477 -15.78 4.64 0.68
C THR A 477 -16.48 4.03 -0.54
N VAL A 478 -16.91 2.76 -0.45
CA VAL A 478 -17.55 2.07 -1.59
C VAL A 478 -18.89 2.73 -1.97
N PRO A 479 -19.85 2.93 -1.03
CA PRO A 479 -21.10 3.61 -1.37
C PRO A 479 -20.91 5.06 -1.84
N ALA A 480 -20.01 5.82 -1.21
CA ALA A 480 -19.77 7.21 -1.59
C ALA A 480 -19.19 7.31 -3.01
N SER A 481 -18.18 6.52 -3.33
CA SER A 481 -17.62 6.49 -4.68
C SER A 481 -18.62 5.96 -5.71
N ALA A 482 -19.46 4.98 -5.34
CA ALA A 482 -20.51 4.47 -6.21
C ALA A 482 -21.58 5.54 -6.53
N LEU A 483 -22.05 6.25 -5.51
CA LEU A 483 -23.03 7.35 -5.70
C LEU A 483 -22.44 8.48 -6.54
N MET A 484 -21.21 8.89 -6.27
CA MET A 484 -20.52 9.89 -7.09
C MET A 484 -20.39 9.43 -8.54
N SER A 485 -20.01 8.18 -8.77
CA SER A 485 -19.88 7.63 -10.13
C SER A 485 -21.20 7.58 -10.86
N ALA A 486 -22.28 7.11 -10.21
CA ALA A 486 -23.62 7.11 -10.78
C ALA A 486 -24.07 8.53 -11.16
N THR A 487 -23.85 9.51 -10.27
CA THR A 487 -24.17 10.92 -10.53
C THR A 487 -23.40 11.47 -11.73
N ILE A 488 -22.09 11.23 -11.78
CA ILE A 488 -21.23 11.68 -12.91
C ILE A 488 -21.67 11.00 -14.20
N TYR A 489 -22.01 9.71 -14.16
CA TYR A 489 -22.49 8.99 -15.34
C TYR A 489 -23.77 9.65 -15.91
N PHE A 490 -24.77 9.94 -15.10
CA PHE A 490 -25.99 10.61 -15.56
C PHE A 490 -25.73 12.02 -16.09
N ILE A 491 -24.80 12.78 -15.50
CA ILE A 491 -24.41 14.09 -16.00
C ILE A 491 -23.77 13.96 -17.41
N ILE A 492 -22.80 13.06 -17.58
CA ILE A 492 -22.12 12.85 -18.85
C ILE A 492 -23.12 12.39 -19.90
N SER A 493 -23.93 11.36 -19.59
CA SER A 493 -24.95 10.82 -20.52
C SER A 493 -25.96 11.87 -20.97
N LYS A 494 -26.39 12.74 -20.04
CA LYS A 494 -27.33 13.83 -20.40
C LYS A 494 -26.67 14.91 -21.28
N LEU A 495 -25.43 15.30 -20.97
CA LEU A 495 -24.71 16.29 -21.78
C LEU A 495 -24.45 15.79 -23.20
N THR A 496 -24.11 14.52 -23.36
CA THR A 496 -23.84 13.92 -24.68
C THR A 496 -25.11 13.60 -25.48
N SER A 497 -26.24 13.43 -24.82
CA SER A 497 -27.54 13.27 -25.52
C SER A 497 -28.14 14.60 -25.99
N MET A 498 -27.62 15.74 -25.53
CA MET A 498 -28.02 17.09 -25.91
C MET A 498 -27.12 17.71 -27.00
N ALA A 499 -25.94 17.10 -27.23
CA ALA A 499 -24.98 17.50 -28.25
C ALA A 499 -25.19 16.70 -29.55
#